data_1c4d2956f2ac306621e317abb3dcca8a
#
_entry.id   1c4d2956f2ac306621e317abb3dcca8a
#
_cell.length_a   1.000
_cell.length_b   1.000
_cell.length_c   1.000
_cell.angle_alpha   90.00
_cell.angle_beta   90.00
_cell.angle_gamma   90.00
#
_symmetry.space_group_name_H-M   'P 1'
#
loop_
_entity.id
_entity.type
_entity.pdbx_description
1 polymer ?
#
loop_
_entity_poly.entity_id
_entity_poly.type
_entity_poly.pdbx_seq_one_letter_code
_entity_poly.pdbx_strand_id
1 'polypeptide(L)'
;NPAKMMFNSEWSDKISFRDLIEITSNFTVQQMIERDMFQERLKKNEPIYLHEFLYPVAQAQDCVAMDVDLEIGGSDQVFNMLAGRTLMKATKGKEKYVLATKLLVDKEGEKVGKTTGNALFLDSTPKDFFAGIMSFPDEVIYLGFELLTEVSLEGIEEKVKKHPMEMKKQLAYEVVKILW
;
A
#
# COMPACT_ATOMS: atom_id res chain seq x y z
N ASN A 1 -15.20 1.84 -18.30
CA ASN A 1 -13.94 1.77 -19.04
C ASN A 1 -13.01 0.78 -18.35
N PRO A 2 -12.44 -0.20 -19.07
CA PRO A 2 -11.45 -1.08 -18.50
C PRO A 2 -10.21 -0.26 -18.08
N ALA A 3 -9.60 -0.63 -16.97
CA ALA A 3 -8.35 -0.01 -16.52
C ALA A 3 -7.24 -0.27 -17.56
N LYS A 4 -6.43 0.75 -17.84
CA LYS A 4 -5.27 0.60 -18.71
C LYS A 4 -4.08 0.07 -17.88
N MET A 5 -3.55 -1.07 -18.28
CA MET A 5 -2.29 -1.59 -17.73
C MET A 5 -1.12 -0.99 -18.50
N MET A 6 -0.11 -0.51 -17.78
CA MET A 6 1.13 0.04 -18.34
C MET A 6 2.32 -0.56 -17.59
N PHE A 7 3.42 -0.76 -18.29
CA PHE A 7 4.66 -1.29 -17.69
C PHE A 7 5.70 -0.17 -17.60
N ASN A 8 6.31 0.00 -16.45
CA ASN A 8 7.29 1.06 -16.24
C ASN A 8 8.55 0.91 -17.11
N SER A 9 8.87 -0.29 -17.59
CA SER A 9 9.95 -0.51 -18.57
C SER A 9 9.75 0.31 -19.87
N GLU A 10 8.51 0.71 -20.20
CA GLU A 10 8.22 1.53 -21.38
C GLU A 10 8.93 2.90 -21.33
N TRP A 11 9.20 3.42 -20.15
CA TRP A 11 9.92 4.68 -19.93
C TRP A 11 11.21 4.50 -19.14
N SER A 12 11.27 3.61 -18.13
CA SER A 12 12.47 3.45 -17.29
C SER A 12 13.70 2.96 -18.07
N ASP A 13 13.50 2.05 -19.03
CA ASP A 13 14.61 1.53 -19.86
C ASP A 13 15.24 2.59 -20.79
N LYS A 14 14.58 3.72 -20.95
CA LYS A 14 15.05 4.85 -21.77
C LYS A 14 15.77 5.92 -20.95
N ILE A 15 15.74 5.82 -19.61
CA ILE A 15 16.37 6.80 -18.71
C ILE A 15 17.88 6.57 -18.75
N SER A 16 18.61 7.56 -19.26
CA SER A 16 20.08 7.55 -19.19
C SER A 16 20.56 7.89 -17.78
N PHE A 17 21.83 7.64 -17.51
CA PHE A 17 22.46 8.05 -16.25
C PHE A 17 22.36 9.57 -16.02
N ARG A 18 22.45 10.36 -17.10
CA ARG A 18 22.26 11.82 -17.03
C ARG A 18 20.84 12.17 -16.59
N ASP A 19 19.84 11.53 -17.19
CA ASP A 19 18.43 11.77 -16.85
C ASP A 19 18.17 11.39 -15.37
N LEU A 20 18.78 10.30 -14.89
CA LEU A 20 18.66 9.90 -13.48
C LEU A 20 19.23 10.97 -12.55
N ILE A 21 20.38 11.57 -12.88
CA ILE A 21 20.94 12.68 -12.09
C ILE A 21 19.97 13.87 -12.07
N GLU A 22 19.39 14.21 -13.23
CA GLU A 22 18.45 15.33 -13.35
C GLU A 22 17.16 15.07 -12.56
N ILE A 23 16.60 13.86 -12.63
CA ILE A 23 15.43 13.46 -11.85
C ILE A 23 15.73 13.52 -10.35
N THR A 24 16.84 12.94 -9.91
CA THR A 24 17.21 12.88 -8.49
C THR A 24 17.56 14.23 -7.89
N SER A 25 17.99 15.21 -8.69
CA SER A 25 18.27 16.58 -8.24
C SER A 25 17.03 17.32 -7.66
N ASN A 26 15.84 16.79 -7.88
CA ASN A 26 14.60 17.32 -7.31
C ASN A 26 14.35 16.87 -5.87
N PHE A 27 15.22 16.02 -5.31
CA PHE A 27 15.07 15.47 -3.96
C PHE A 27 16.32 15.76 -3.14
N THR A 28 16.14 16.04 -1.85
CA THR A 28 17.26 16.20 -0.93
C THR A 28 17.50 14.91 -0.15
N VAL A 29 18.74 14.67 0.26
CA VAL A 29 19.09 13.53 1.14
C VAL A 29 18.30 13.62 2.45
N GLN A 30 18.12 14.83 2.99
CA GLN A 30 17.36 15.05 4.23
C GLN A 30 15.92 14.56 4.09
N GLN A 31 15.24 14.88 2.98
CA GLN A 31 13.88 14.37 2.73
C GLN A 31 13.84 12.85 2.60
N MET A 32 14.79 12.26 1.87
CA MET A 32 14.82 10.82 1.64
C MET A 32 15.09 10.02 2.90
N ILE A 33 15.93 10.54 3.80
CA ILE A 33 16.32 9.87 5.04
C ILE A 33 15.25 9.95 6.15
N GLU A 34 14.24 10.81 5.99
CA GLU A 34 13.12 10.95 6.95
C GLU A 34 12.19 9.73 7.01
N ARG A 35 12.31 8.79 6.09
CA ARG A 35 11.51 7.55 6.14
C ARG A 35 11.76 6.80 7.44
N ASP A 36 10.67 6.39 8.10
CA ASP A 36 10.73 5.69 9.40
C ASP A 36 11.72 4.52 9.38
N MET A 37 11.69 3.69 8.33
CA MET A 37 12.60 2.55 8.16
C MET A 37 14.08 2.94 8.12
N PHE A 38 14.42 4.12 7.60
CA PHE A 38 15.79 4.62 7.59
C PHE A 38 16.15 5.19 8.97
N GLN A 39 15.23 5.92 9.61
CA GLN A 39 15.42 6.43 10.96
C GLN A 39 15.65 5.32 11.98
N GLU A 40 14.93 4.22 11.88
CA GLU A 40 15.13 3.05 12.73
C GLU A 40 16.50 2.41 12.51
N ARG A 41 16.92 2.24 11.26
CA ARG A 41 18.26 1.68 10.94
C ARG A 41 19.40 2.59 11.37
N LEU A 42 19.24 3.91 11.23
CA LEU A 42 20.21 4.86 11.76
C LEU A 42 20.39 4.75 13.28
N LYS A 43 19.27 4.62 14.02
CA LYS A 43 19.32 4.43 15.49
C LYS A 43 20.02 3.11 15.87
N LYS A 44 19.89 2.07 15.05
CA LYS A 44 20.51 0.76 15.25
C LYS A 44 21.92 0.65 14.67
N ASN A 45 22.43 1.72 14.04
CA ASN A 45 23.69 1.75 13.31
C ASN A 45 23.78 0.67 12.21
N GLU A 46 22.63 0.41 11.55
CA GLU A 46 22.52 -0.53 10.44
C GLU A 46 22.75 0.19 9.10
N PRO A 47 23.31 -0.48 8.08
CA PRO A 47 23.62 0.14 6.80
C PRO A 47 22.34 0.52 6.04
N ILE A 48 22.38 1.67 5.36
CA ILE A 48 21.38 2.11 4.38
C ILE A 48 22.08 2.20 3.04
N TYR A 49 21.61 1.46 2.04
CA TYR A 49 22.24 1.42 0.73
C TYR A 49 21.69 2.50 -0.20
N LEU A 50 22.54 3.08 -1.02
CA LEU A 50 22.20 4.20 -1.89
C LEU A 50 21.02 3.88 -2.83
N HIS A 51 20.94 2.65 -3.36
CA HIS A 51 19.85 2.27 -4.26
C HIS A 51 18.46 2.31 -3.59
N GLU A 52 18.40 2.20 -2.27
CA GLU A 52 17.13 2.27 -1.52
C GLU A 52 16.49 3.67 -1.59
N PHE A 53 17.29 4.71 -1.78
CA PHE A 53 16.81 6.06 -2.05
C PHE A 53 16.21 6.21 -3.46
N LEU A 54 16.62 5.36 -4.40
CA LEU A 54 16.13 5.43 -5.79
C LEU A 54 14.73 4.85 -5.96
N TYR A 55 14.27 3.99 -5.05
CA TYR A 55 12.93 3.39 -5.16
C TYR A 55 11.80 4.45 -5.16
N PRO A 56 11.73 5.39 -4.19
CA PRO A 56 10.74 6.48 -4.24
C PRO A 56 10.86 7.36 -5.48
N VAL A 57 12.09 7.56 -5.98
CA VAL A 57 12.34 8.35 -7.20
C VAL A 57 11.81 7.62 -8.43
N ALA A 58 11.99 6.30 -8.52
CA ALA A 58 11.46 5.49 -9.61
C ALA A 58 9.91 5.54 -9.63
N GLN A 59 9.25 5.37 -8.47
CA GLN A 59 7.80 5.51 -8.38
C GLN A 59 7.32 6.93 -8.71
N ALA A 60 8.08 7.95 -8.33
CA ALA A 60 7.78 9.33 -8.70
C ALA A 60 7.86 9.54 -10.22
N GLN A 61 8.85 8.93 -10.88
CA GLN A 61 8.99 8.97 -12.33
C GLN A 61 7.84 8.25 -13.05
N ASP A 62 7.33 7.15 -12.49
CA ASP A 62 6.14 6.48 -13.00
C ASP A 62 4.93 7.43 -13.02
N CYS A 63 4.73 8.22 -11.96
CA CYS A 63 3.67 9.23 -11.92
C CYS A 63 3.83 10.28 -13.02
N VAL A 64 5.06 10.74 -13.27
CA VAL A 64 5.35 11.74 -14.31
C VAL A 64 5.11 11.16 -15.71
N ALA A 65 5.57 9.93 -15.95
CA ALA A 65 5.42 9.26 -17.24
C ALA A 65 3.96 8.99 -17.58
N MET A 66 3.16 8.58 -16.59
CA MET A 66 1.73 8.31 -16.75
C MET A 66 0.83 9.55 -16.62
N ASP A 67 1.39 10.71 -16.29
CA ASP A 67 0.68 11.98 -16.07
C ASP A 67 -0.46 11.89 -15.05
N VAL A 68 -0.18 11.28 -13.91
CA VAL A 68 -1.15 10.90 -12.86
C VAL A 68 -1.74 12.13 -12.16
N ASP A 69 -3.07 12.20 -12.02
CA ASP A 69 -3.77 13.22 -11.23
C ASP A 69 -3.93 12.83 -9.76
N LEU A 70 -4.23 11.56 -9.51
CA LEU A 70 -4.43 10.97 -8.19
C LEU A 70 -3.72 9.62 -8.10
N GLU A 71 -2.92 9.43 -7.07
CA GLU A 71 -2.33 8.14 -6.71
C GLU A 71 -3.00 7.60 -5.45
N ILE A 72 -3.39 6.32 -5.49
CA ILE A 72 -4.05 5.63 -4.38
C ILE A 72 -3.12 4.52 -3.90
N GLY A 73 -2.91 4.43 -2.59
CA GLY A 73 -2.09 3.38 -2.00
C GLY A 73 -2.34 3.21 -0.51
N GLY A 74 -1.73 2.20 0.09
CA GLY A 74 -1.75 2.03 1.53
C GLY A 74 -1.00 3.14 2.26
N SER A 75 -1.28 3.32 3.55
CA SER A 75 -0.63 4.35 4.37
C SER A 75 0.90 4.20 4.44
N ASP A 76 1.42 2.99 4.24
CA ASP A 76 2.87 2.72 4.13
C ASP A 76 3.51 3.27 2.84
N GLN A 77 2.70 3.62 1.82
CA GLN A 77 3.16 4.17 0.55
C GLN A 77 3.14 5.70 0.49
N VAL A 78 2.67 6.37 1.56
CA VAL A 78 2.49 7.84 1.57
C VAL A 78 3.77 8.58 1.18
N PHE A 79 4.92 8.17 1.71
CA PHE A 79 6.20 8.79 1.38
C PHE A 79 6.49 8.71 -0.14
N ASN A 80 6.36 7.54 -0.72
CA ASN A 80 6.60 7.31 -2.15
C ASN A 80 5.61 8.10 -3.01
N MET A 81 4.32 8.12 -2.64
CA MET A 81 3.29 8.87 -3.33
C MET A 81 3.53 10.39 -3.27
N LEU A 82 4.05 10.90 -2.14
CA LEU A 82 4.42 12.31 -2.00
C LEU A 82 5.67 12.66 -2.81
N ALA A 83 6.62 11.74 -2.97
CA ALA A 83 7.73 11.92 -3.90
C ALA A 83 7.22 12.14 -5.34
N GLY A 84 6.19 11.38 -5.75
CA GLY A 84 5.51 11.59 -7.04
C GLY A 84 4.89 12.97 -7.17
N ARG A 85 4.27 13.51 -6.12
CA ARG A 85 3.76 14.90 -6.09
C ARG A 85 4.88 15.92 -6.29
N THR A 86 5.99 15.75 -5.57
CA THR A 86 7.15 16.63 -5.65
C THR A 86 7.71 16.68 -7.06
N LEU A 87 7.96 15.53 -7.67
CA LEU A 87 8.53 15.43 -9.01
C LEU A 87 7.56 15.98 -10.09
N MET A 88 6.28 15.65 -9.98
CA MET A 88 5.24 16.14 -10.90
C MET A 88 5.17 17.68 -10.90
N LYS A 89 5.21 18.28 -9.71
CA LYS A 89 5.22 19.74 -9.58
C LYS A 89 6.48 20.38 -10.16
N ALA A 90 7.66 19.76 -9.88
CA ALA A 90 8.94 20.28 -10.38
C ALA A 90 9.07 20.18 -11.90
N THR A 91 8.62 19.07 -12.51
CA THR A 91 8.87 18.79 -13.93
C THR A 91 7.74 19.26 -14.84
N LYS A 92 6.48 19.23 -14.37
CA LYS A 92 5.29 19.58 -15.18
C LYS A 92 4.49 20.77 -14.64
N GLY A 93 4.85 21.32 -13.48
CA GLY A 93 4.05 22.36 -12.82
C GLY A 93 2.66 21.89 -12.39
N LYS A 94 2.41 20.59 -12.39
CA LYS A 94 1.09 19.98 -12.16
C LYS A 94 0.96 19.56 -10.70
N GLU A 95 -0.16 19.91 -10.08
CA GLU A 95 -0.53 19.37 -8.76
C GLU A 95 -1.04 17.93 -8.92
N LYS A 96 -0.57 17.05 -8.03
CA LYS A 96 -0.97 15.66 -7.95
C LYS A 96 -1.51 15.36 -6.56
N TYR A 97 -2.60 14.62 -6.49
CA TYR A 97 -3.24 14.24 -5.24
C TYR A 97 -2.81 12.84 -4.79
N VAL A 98 -2.92 12.60 -3.49
CA VAL A 98 -2.60 11.33 -2.85
C VAL A 98 -3.76 10.93 -1.96
N LEU A 99 -4.24 9.70 -2.12
CA LEU A 99 -5.24 9.07 -1.26
C LEU A 99 -4.59 7.87 -0.58
N ALA A 100 -4.43 7.95 0.74
CA ALA A 100 -3.91 6.84 1.53
C ALA A 100 -5.07 6.07 2.19
N THR A 101 -5.06 4.75 2.05
CA THR A 101 -5.99 3.85 2.73
C THR A 101 -5.33 3.21 3.96
N LYS A 102 -6.13 2.86 4.95
CA LYS A 102 -5.67 2.02 6.07
C LYS A 102 -5.17 0.67 5.53
N LEU A 103 -4.25 0.06 6.25
CA LEU A 103 -3.76 -1.28 5.97
C LEU A 103 -4.50 -2.30 6.84
N LEU A 104 -4.74 -3.48 6.29
CA LEU A 104 -5.18 -4.62 7.07
C LEU A 104 -3.96 -5.19 7.80
N VAL A 105 -3.85 -4.89 9.08
CA VAL A 105 -2.73 -5.28 9.95
C VAL A 105 -3.25 -5.98 11.19
N ASP A 106 -2.43 -6.85 11.77
CA ASP A 106 -2.67 -7.42 13.09
C ASP A 106 -2.32 -6.42 14.21
N LYS A 107 -2.40 -6.85 15.46
CA LYS A 107 -2.12 -5.99 16.62
C LYS A 107 -0.63 -5.63 16.77
N GLU A 108 0.26 -6.41 16.20
CA GLU A 108 1.70 -6.13 16.12
C GLU A 108 2.03 -5.13 15.00
N GLY A 109 1.05 -4.76 14.17
CA GLY A 109 1.25 -3.89 13.01
C GLY A 109 1.75 -4.63 11.77
N GLU A 110 1.85 -5.96 11.82
CA GLU A 110 2.23 -6.78 10.67
C GLU A 110 1.09 -6.89 9.66
N LYS A 111 1.42 -6.72 8.38
CA LYS A 111 0.41 -6.78 7.31
C LYS A 111 -0.11 -8.20 7.15
N VAL A 112 -1.43 -8.34 7.10
CA VAL A 112 -2.05 -9.57 6.60
C VAL A 112 -1.84 -9.62 5.09
N GLY A 113 -0.91 -10.48 4.64
CA GLY A 113 -0.55 -10.50 3.21
C GLY A 113 0.53 -11.52 2.82
N LYS A 114 1.17 -11.29 1.66
CA LYS A 114 2.12 -12.23 1.04
C LYS A 114 3.30 -12.65 1.92
N THR A 115 3.85 -11.72 2.68
CA THR A 115 5.03 -11.95 3.53
C THR A 115 4.75 -12.88 4.72
N THR A 116 3.50 -12.93 5.18
CA THR A 116 3.04 -13.81 6.26
C THR A 116 2.46 -15.13 5.75
N GLY A 117 2.44 -15.36 4.43
CA GLY A 117 1.85 -16.55 3.82
C GLY A 117 0.31 -16.57 3.81
N ASN A 118 -0.35 -15.51 4.27
CA ASN A 118 -1.80 -15.40 4.42
C ASN A 118 -2.44 -14.53 3.31
N ALA A 119 -1.78 -14.37 2.17
CA ALA A 119 -2.35 -13.63 1.05
C ALA A 119 -3.56 -14.36 0.46
N LEU A 120 -4.67 -13.65 0.34
CA LEU A 120 -5.85 -14.10 -0.38
C LEU A 120 -5.82 -13.51 -1.78
N PHE A 121 -5.85 -14.38 -2.78
CA PHE A 121 -5.84 -13.97 -4.17
C PHE A 121 -7.27 -13.83 -4.70
N LEU A 122 -7.56 -12.76 -5.43
CA LEU A 122 -8.89 -12.48 -5.97
C LEU A 122 -9.35 -13.49 -7.03
N ASP A 123 -8.43 -14.27 -7.59
CA ASP A 123 -8.68 -15.38 -8.53
C ASP A 123 -8.87 -16.74 -7.83
N SER A 124 -8.88 -16.77 -6.48
CA SER A 124 -9.19 -17.96 -5.69
C SER A 124 -10.66 -18.34 -5.83
N THR A 125 -11.00 -19.61 -5.52
CA THR A 125 -12.42 -19.99 -5.46
C THR A 125 -13.12 -19.33 -4.26
N PRO A 126 -14.45 -19.09 -4.30
CA PRO A 126 -15.20 -18.57 -3.16
C PRO A 126 -14.97 -19.35 -1.86
N LYS A 127 -14.84 -20.68 -1.97
CA LYS A 127 -14.56 -21.57 -0.84
C LYS A 127 -13.19 -21.31 -0.23
N ASP A 128 -12.16 -21.20 -1.07
CA ASP A 128 -10.79 -20.98 -0.61
C ASP A 128 -10.64 -19.57 -0.03
N PHE A 129 -11.32 -18.57 -0.63
CA PHE A 129 -11.35 -17.20 -0.14
C PHE A 129 -12.02 -17.13 1.24
N PHE A 130 -13.18 -17.79 1.40
CA PHE A 130 -13.86 -17.90 2.69
C PHE A 130 -12.94 -18.55 3.75
N ALA A 131 -12.32 -19.69 3.41
CA ALA A 131 -11.39 -20.39 4.32
C ALA A 131 -10.20 -19.51 4.69
N GLY A 132 -9.67 -18.73 3.75
CA GLY A 132 -8.60 -17.79 3.99
C GLY A 132 -8.97 -16.68 4.99
N ILE A 133 -10.17 -16.07 4.88
CA ILE A 133 -10.65 -15.10 5.87
C ILE A 133 -10.86 -15.78 7.24
N MET A 134 -11.33 -17.02 7.26
CA MET A 134 -11.45 -17.78 8.50
C MET A 134 -10.11 -18.04 9.20
N SER A 135 -8.98 -17.97 8.50
CA SER A 135 -7.64 -18.11 9.07
C SER A 135 -7.08 -16.82 9.68
N PHE A 136 -7.75 -15.67 9.48
CA PHE A 136 -7.30 -14.41 10.07
C PHE A 136 -7.27 -14.46 11.59
N PRO A 137 -6.31 -13.81 12.26
CA PRO A 137 -6.34 -13.61 13.71
C PRO A 137 -7.64 -12.92 14.17
N ASP A 138 -8.11 -13.20 15.38
CA ASP A 138 -9.37 -12.63 15.87
C ASP A 138 -9.32 -11.10 16.01
N GLU A 139 -8.17 -10.55 16.32
CA GLU A 139 -7.92 -9.10 16.41
C GLU A 139 -8.09 -8.35 15.07
N VAL A 140 -7.99 -9.07 13.95
CA VAL A 140 -8.15 -8.49 12.61
C VAL A 140 -9.62 -8.39 12.19
N ILE A 141 -10.54 -9.10 12.87
CA ILE A 141 -11.96 -9.19 12.47
C ILE A 141 -12.62 -7.82 12.38
N TYR A 142 -12.46 -6.97 13.40
CA TYR A 142 -13.05 -5.63 13.41
C TYR A 142 -12.55 -4.78 12.24
N LEU A 143 -11.24 -4.75 12.05
CA LEU A 143 -10.60 -4.04 10.95
C LEU A 143 -11.02 -4.63 9.59
N GLY A 144 -11.21 -5.95 9.52
CA GLY A 144 -11.76 -6.63 8.36
C GLY A 144 -13.16 -6.12 7.98
N PHE A 145 -14.06 -5.96 8.95
CA PHE A 145 -15.37 -5.35 8.69
C PHE A 145 -15.24 -3.91 8.19
N GLU A 146 -14.37 -3.11 8.82
CA GLU A 146 -14.16 -1.71 8.44
C GLU A 146 -13.63 -1.56 7.01
N LEU A 147 -12.69 -2.41 6.59
CA LEU A 147 -11.96 -2.23 5.33
C LEU A 147 -12.52 -3.05 4.15
N LEU A 148 -13.18 -4.16 4.42
CA LEU A 148 -13.55 -5.13 3.39
C LEU A 148 -15.05 -5.26 3.18
N THR A 149 -15.89 -4.57 4.00
CA THR A 149 -17.34 -4.69 3.89
C THR A 149 -18.04 -3.34 4.01
N GLU A 150 -19.31 -3.29 3.62
CA GLU A 150 -20.21 -2.13 3.82
C GLU A 150 -21.09 -2.30 5.08
N VAL A 151 -20.81 -3.27 5.93
CA VAL A 151 -21.58 -3.53 7.15
C VAL A 151 -21.36 -2.39 8.15
N SER A 152 -22.46 -1.91 8.78
CA SER A 152 -22.35 -0.92 9.86
C SER A 152 -21.46 -1.45 10.99
N LEU A 153 -20.52 -0.63 11.44
CA LEU A 153 -19.60 -0.98 12.53
C LEU A 153 -20.24 -0.89 13.93
N GLU A 154 -21.49 -0.41 14.02
CA GLU A 154 -22.20 -0.27 15.30
C GLU A 154 -22.33 -1.61 16.02
N GLY A 155 -21.76 -1.71 17.21
CA GLY A 155 -21.76 -2.93 18.05
C GLY A 155 -20.88 -4.09 17.54
N ILE A 156 -20.19 -3.93 16.41
CA ILE A 156 -19.31 -5.00 15.88
C ILE A 156 -18.19 -5.33 16.87
N GLU A 157 -17.55 -4.31 17.46
CA GLU A 157 -16.43 -4.53 18.39
C GLU A 157 -16.85 -5.37 19.61
N GLU A 158 -18.01 -5.11 20.18
CA GLU A 158 -18.54 -5.90 21.30
C GLU A 158 -18.88 -7.33 20.90
N LYS A 159 -19.46 -7.50 19.71
CA LYS A 159 -19.79 -8.84 19.16
C LYS A 159 -18.52 -9.65 18.89
N VAL A 160 -17.49 -9.03 18.33
CA VAL A 160 -16.19 -9.69 18.11
C VAL A 160 -15.59 -10.18 19.43
N LYS A 161 -15.64 -9.35 20.49
CA LYS A 161 -15.14 -9.76 21.82
C LYS A 161 -15.92 -10.93 22.44
N LYS A 162 -17.23 -11.00 22.19
CA LYS A 162 -18.11 -12.05 22.78
C LYS A 162 -18.15 -13.32 21.94
N HIS A 163 -18.16 -13.19 20.62
CA HIS A 163 -18.40 -14.28 19.66
C HIS A 163 -17.45 -14.20 18.45
N PRO A 164 -16.10 -14.27 18.62
CA PRO A 164 -15.16 -14.02 17.54
C PRO A 164 -15.35 -14.97 16.36
N MET A 165 -15.61 -16.26 16.61
CA MET A 165 -15.79 -17.24 15.55
C MET A 165 -17.04 -16.97 14.69
N GLU A 166 -18.14 -16.54 15.30
CA GLU A 166 -19.36 -16.18 14.55
C GLU A 166 -19.12 -14.93 13.70
N MET A 167 -18.49 -13.93 14.30
CA MET A 167 -18.15 -12.68 13.59
C MET A 167 -17.18 -12.91 12.45
N LYS A 168 -16.21 -13.83 12.61
CA LYS A 168 -15.31 -14.24 11.53
C LYS A 168 -16.05 -14.89 10.37
N LYS A 169 -17.00 -15.78 10.67
CA LYS A 169 -17.88 -16.39 9.64
C LYS A 169 -18.72 -15.33 8.92
N GLN A 170 -19.27 -14.36 9.67
CA GLN A 170 -20.02 -13.26 9.09
C GLN A 170 -19.13 -12.40 8.19
N LEU A 171 -17.93 -12.02 8.64
CA LEU A 171 -16.96 -11.28 7.82
C LEU A 171 -16.67 -12.03 6.52
N ALA A 172 -16.32 -13.33 6.62
CA ALA A 172 -16.00 -14.15 5.47
C ALA A 172 -17.17 -14.23 4.47
N TYR A 173 -18.40 -14.35 4.98
CA TYR A 173 -19.61 -14.36 4.15
C TYR A 173 -19.81 -13.02 3.42
N GLU A 174 -19.72 -11.91 4.15
CA GLU A 174 -19.95 -10.58 3.55
C GLU A 174 -18.89 -10.24 2.49
N VAL A 175 -17.62 -10.58 2.74
CA VAL A 175 -16.55 -10.35 1.75
C VAL A 175 -16.75 -11.22 0.50
N VAL A 176 -17.06 -12.51 0.67
CA VAL A 176 -17.34 -13.40 -0.47
C VAL A 176 -18.53 -12.88 -1.27
N LYS A 177 -19.61 -12.44 -0.62
CA LYS A 177 -20.80 -11.88 -1.28
C LYS A 177 -20.51 -10.60 -2.09
N ILE A 178 -19.49 -9.82 -1.73
CA ILE A 178 -19.09 -8.63 -2.50
C ILE A 178 -18.34 -9.01 -3.76
N LEU A 179 -17.58 -10.11 -3.72
CA LEU A 179 -16.70 -10.53 -4.81
C LEU A 179 -17.39 -11.46 -5.83
N TRP A 180 -18.40 -12.22 -5.42
CA TRP A 180 -19.15 -13.19 -6.21
C TRP A 180 -20.67 -13.02 -6.03
#